data_19ff56e081f4c5e0d6019c1b9b0254c9
#
_entry.id   19ff56e081f4c5e0d6019c1b9b0254c9
#
_cell.length_a   1.000
_cell.length_b   1.000
_cell.length_c   1.000
_cell.angle_alpha   90.00
_cell.angle_beta   90.00
_cell.angle_gamma   90.00
#
_symmetry.space_group_name_H-M   'P 1'
#
loop_
_entity.id
_entity.type
_entity.pdbx_description
1 polymer ?
#
loop_
_entity_poly.entity_id
_entity_poly.type
_entity_poly.pdbx_seq_one_letter_code
_entity_poly.pdbx_strand_id
1 'polypeptide(L)'
;MILVPITEVDWDPQRTAAALAGAVADVEAVVGPFDLVLFGNESADAGGFQVGVRVAYALGRPVVNGIKGIDVADGVASARRQIDGGFEVYNVPLPAVLGVKEGINLPRYPTMKGRLASKKAEVVVDERSAGAGGQERVRLHRPVETVSETVILGTGPEAAPAIVDLLEELGVLS
;
A
#
# COMPACT_ATOMS: atom_id res chain seq x y z
N MET A 1 -2.91 -19.76 3.58
CA MET A 1 -3.03 -18.55 2.73
C MET A 1 -4.38 -18.58 2.04
N ILE A 2 -5.08 -17.45 1.95
CA ILE A 2 -6.33 -17.34 1.20
C ILE A 2 -6.05 -16.57 -0.09
N LEU A 3 -6.53 -17.09 -1.21
CA LEU A 3 -6.48 -16.47 -2.53
C LEU A 3 -7.91 -16.18 -2.97
N VAL A 4 -8.23 -14.91 -3.19
CA VAL A 4 -9.47 -14.47 -3.81
C VAL A 4 -9.15 -14.15 -5.28
N PRO A 5 -9.52 -15.01 -6.23
CA PRO A 5 -9.20 -14.79 -7.63
C PRO A 5 -10.12 -13.72 -8.23
N ILE A 6 -9.53 -12.86 -9.06
CA ILE A 6 -10.29 -11.91 -9.89
C ILE A 6 -10.59 -12.65 -11.21
N THR A 7 -11.84 -13.03 -11.39
CA THR A 7 -12.30 -13.79 -12.59
C THR A 7 -12.95 -12.91 -13.65
N GLU A 8 -13.28 -11.68 -13.28
CA GLU A 8 -13.91 -10.69 -14.16
C GLU A 8 -12.96 -9.54 -14.45
N VAL A 9 -13.32 -8.70 -15.41
CA VAL A 9 -12.55 -7.53 -15.78
C VAL A 9 -12.49 -6.56 -14.59
N ASP A 10 -11.29 -6.28 -14.16
CA ASP A 10 -10.88 -5.26 -13.18
C ASP A 10 -11.84 -4.92 -12.04
N TRP A 11 -11.50 -5.40 -10.88
CA TRP A 11 -12.16 -4.95 -9.66
C TRP A 11 -11.68 -3.54 -9.28
N ASP A 12 -12.64 -2.66 -9.03
CA ASP A 12 -12.34 -1.37 -8.44
C ASP A 12 -11.98 -1.51 -6.94
N PRO A 13 -11.47 -0.46 -6.29
CA PRO A 13 -11.13 -0.51 -4.86
C PRO A 13 -12.30 -0.88 -3.94
N GLN A 14 -13.54 -0.60 -4.35
CA GLN A 14 -14.73 -0.93 -3.56
C GLN A 14 -15.00 -2.45 -3.58
N ARG A 15 -14.97 -3.06 -4.76
CA ARG A 15 -15.11 -4.53 -4.91
C ARG A 15 -14.00 -5.27 -4.19
N THR A 16 -12.75 -4.83 -4.40
CA THR A 16 -11.58 -5.42 -3.75
C THR A 16 -11.71 -5.36 -2.23
N ALA A 17 -12.10 -4.23 -1.68
CA ALA A 17 -12.26 -4.06 -0.24
C ALA A 17 -13.40 -4.92 0.32
N ALA A 18 -14.53 -5.02 -0.39
CA ALA A 18 -15.65 -5.86 0.04
C ALA A 18 -15.25 -7.34 0.11
N ALA A 19 -14.53 -7.84 -0.90
CA ALA A 19 -14.05 -9.22 -0.91
C ALA A 19 -13.04 -9.48 0.21
N LEU A 20 -12.08 -8.58 0.43
CA LEU A 20 -11.09 -8.72 1.49
C LEU A 20 -11.71 -8.62 2.88
N ALA A 21 -12.65 -7.70 3.10
CA ALA A 21 -13.35 -7.59 4.38
C ALA A 21 -14.14 -8.85 4.70
N GLY A 22 -14.83 -9.43 3.70
CA GLY A 22 -15.51 -10.72 3.85
C GLY A 22 -14.54 -11.86 4.17
N ALA A 23 -13.38 -11.93 3.47
CA ALA A 23 -12.39 -12.96 3.75
C ALA A 23 -11.80 -12.84 5.16
N VAL A 24 -11.54 -11.60 5.63
CA VAL A 24 -11.09 -11.36 7.00
C VAL A 24 -12.15 -11.81 8.01
N ALA A 25 -13.41 -11.42 7.81
CA ALA A 25 -14.50 -11.78 8.70
C ALA A 25 -14.71 -13.31 8.82
N ASP A 26 -14.62 -14.03 7.71
CA ASP A 26 -14.74 -15.49 7.71
C ASP A 26 -13.61 -16.18 8.47
N VAL A 27 -12.38 -15.68 8.33
CA VAL A 27 -11.25 -16.20 9.11
C VAL A 27 -11.42 -15.89 10.60
N GLU A 28 -11.80 -14.67 10.93
CA GLU A 28 -12.05 -14.24 12.31
C GLU A 28 -13.17 -15.04 12.99
N ALA A 29 -14.16 -15.45 12.24
CA ALA A 29 -15.24 -16.33 12.76
C ALA A 29 -14.71 -17.70 13.23
N VAL A 30 -13.56 -18.14 12.69
CA VAL A 30 -12.96 -19.45 13.03
C VAL A 30 -11.86 -19.31 14.09
N VAL A 31 -10.98 -18.31 13.94
CA VAL A 31 -9.76 -18.19 14.78
C VAL A 31 -9.86 -17.10 15.85
N GLY A 32 -10.92 -16.31 15.83
CA GLY A 32 -11.08 -15.12 16.67
C GLY A 32 -10.58 -13.84 15.95
N PRO A 33 -10.89 -12.66 16.51
CA PRO A 33 -10.56 -11.38 15.89
C PRO A 33 -9.04 -11.16 15.80
N PHE A 34 -8.60 -10.60 14.69
CA PHE A 34 -7.22 -10.12 14.55
C PHE A 34 -7.04 -8.78 15.28
N ASP A 35 -6.00 -8.65 16.06
CA ASP A 35 -5.65 -7.37 16.68
C ASP A 35 -5.26 -6.33 15.65
N LEU A 36 -4.50 -6.73 14.62
CA LEU A 36 -4.05 -5.85 13.54
C LEU A 36 -4.33 -6.46 12.17
N VAL A 37 -4.88 -5.63 11.28
CA VAL A 37 -4.94 -5.90 9.84
C VAL A 37 -4.02 -4.90 9.14
N LEU A 38 -3.01 -5.38 8.43
CA LEU A 38 -2.01 -4.55 7.77
C LEU A 38 -2.23 -4.53 6.26
N PHE A 39 -2.17 -3.34 5.68
CA PHE A 39 -2.22 -3.11 4.24
C PHE A 39 -0.95 -2.41 3.77
N GLY A 40 -0.57 -2.64 2.50
CA GLY A 40 0.35 -1.77 1.80
C GLY A 40 -0.27 -0.39 1.56
N ASN A 41 0.56 0.57 1.17
CA ASN A 41 0.10 1.94 0.92
C ASN A 41 -0.78 2.01 -0.34
N GLU A 42 -0.37 1.32 -1.40
CA GLU A 42 -1.04 1.31 -2.71
C GLU A 42 -0.67 0.05 -3.50
N SER A 43 -1.41 -0.22 -4.58
CA SER A 43 -0.98 -1.16 -5.61
C SER A 43 -0.30 -0.41 -6.75
N ALA A 44 0.78 -0.98 -7.31
CA ALA A 44 1.57 -0.32 -8.35
C ALA A 44 0.81 -0.11 -9.68
N ASP A 45 -0.21 -0.91 -9.91
CA ASP A 45 -1.04 -0.89 -11.13
C ASP A 45 -2.19 0.14 -11.08
N ALA A 46 -2.87 0.22 -9.94
CA ALA A 46 -4.07 1.05 -9.81
C ALA A 46 -3.86 2.34 -9.00
N GLY A 47 -2.90 2.37 -8.07
CA GLY A 47 -2.58 3.55 -7.26
C GLY A 47 -3.76 4.15 -6.50
N GLY A 48 -4.75 3.33 -6.13
CA GLY A 48 -6.03 3.81 -5.63
C GLY A 48 -6.01 4.33 -4.20
N PHE A 49 -5.06 3.95 -3.36
CA PHE A 49 -4.92 4.31 -1.94
C PHE A 49 -6.17 4.07 -1.06
N GLN A 50 -7.14 3.29 -1.51
CA GLN A 50 -8.48 3.22 -0.90
C GLN A 50 -8.78 1.90 -0.20
N VAL A 51 -8.17 0.79 -0.63
CA VAL A 51 -8.59 -0.56 -0.23
C VAL A 51 -8.53 -0.74 1.29
N GLY A 52 -7.40 -0.42 1.92
CA GLY A 52 -7.23 -0.56 3.37
C GLY A 52 -8.22 0.28 4.18
N VAL A 53 -8.49 1.51 3.74
CA VAL A 53 -9.47 2.41 4.39
C VAL A 53 -10.88 1.82 4.29
N ARG A 54 -11.27 1.35 3.11
CA ARG A 54 -12.60 0.74 2.90
C ARG A 54 -12.80 -0.53 3.71
N VAL A 55 -11.74 -1.38 3.81
CA VAL A 55 -11.78 -2.58 4.66
C VAL A 55 -11.94 -2.20 6.13
N ALA A 56 -11.21 -1.18 6.61
CA ALA A 56 -11.32 -0.71 7.98
C ALA A 56 -12.74 -0.27 8.33
N TYR A 57 -13.36 0.50 7.44
CA TYR A 57 -14.77 0.92 7.61
C TYR A 57 -15.73 -0.27 7.59
N ALA A 58 -15.54 -1.23 6.69
CA ALA A 58 -16.37 -2.43 6.62
C ALA A 58 -16.24 -3.30 7.89
N LEU A 59 -15.06 -3.33 8.50
CA LEU A 59 -14.82 -4.06 9.76
C LEU A 59 -15.14 -3.23 11.02
N GLY A 60 -15.52 -1.96 10.88
CA GLY A 60 -15.80 -1.07 12.01
C GLY A 60 -14.56 -0.76 12.87
N ARG A 61 -13.37 -0.67 12.26
CA ARG A 61 -12.08 -0.51 12.96
C ARG A 61 -11.44 0.85 12.67
N PRO A 62 -10.72 1.43 13.66
CA PRO A 62 -9.90 2.61 13.42
C PRO A 62 -8.82 2.31 12.37
N VAL A 63 -8.46 3.34 11.58
CA VAL A 63 -7.46 3.21 10.51
C VAL A 63 -6.50 4.39 10.51
N VAL A 64 -5.20 4.09 10.34
CA VAL A 64 -4.16 5.08 10.08
C VAL A 64 -3.30 4.60 8.92
N ASN A 65 -3.09 5.46 7.92
CA ASN A 65 -2.30 5.16 6.72
C ASN A 65 -0.95 5.88 6.72
N GLY A 66 -0.04 5.41 5.88
CA GLY A 66 1.27 6.04 5.68
C GLY A 66 2.28 5.75 6.79
N ILE A 67 2.10 4.64 7.49
CA ILE A 67 2.87 4.29 8.69
C ILE A 67 4.26 3.78 8.31
N LYS A 68 5.28 4.28 9.02
CA LYS A 68 6.68 3.84 8.93
C LYS A 68 7.26 3.29 10.24
N GLY A 69 6.46 3.19 11.28
CA GLY A 69 6.84 2.55 12.55
C GLY A 69 5.61 2.16 13.34
N ILE A 70 5.64 0.98 13.94
CA ILE A 70 4.56 0.41 14.75
C ILE A 70 5.18 -0.22 15.98
N ASP A 71 4.69 0.17 17.16
CA ASP A 71 4.96 -0.47 18.42
C ASP A 71 3.61 -0.85 19.05
N VAL A 72 3.48 -2.08 19.57
CA VAL A 72 2.22 -2.56 20.16
C VAL A 72 2.46 -2.90 21.62
N ALA A 73 1.70 -2.28 22.50
CA ALA A 73 1.69 -2.58 23.94
C ALA A 73 0.29 -2.32 24.51
N ASP A 74 -0.10 -3.12 25.49
CA ASP A 74 -1.30 -2.91 26.32
C ASP A 74 -2.60 -2.66 25.52
N GLY A 75 -2.77 -3.37 24.41
CA GLY A 75 -3.96 -3.22 23.56
C GLY A 75 -4.00 -1.95 22.70
N VAL A 76 -2.86 -1.25 22.56
CA VAL A 76 -2.71 -0.03 21.75
C VAL A 76 -1.56 -0.18 20.78
N ALA A 77 -1.78 0.23 19.52
CA ALA A 77 -0.74 0.38 18.53
C ALA A 77 -0.29 1.84 18.48
N SER A 78 0.98 2.11 18.81
CA SER A 78 1.63 3.40 18.58
C SER A 78 2.18 3.42 17.16
N ALA A 79 1.48 4.10 16.26
CA ALA A 79 1.77 4.16 14.83
C ALA A 79 2.42 5.49 14.47
N ARG A 80 3.60 5.44 13.83
CA ARG A 80 4.36 6.64 13.45
C ARG A 80 4.26 6.88 11.95
N ARG A 81 3.83 8.07 11.57
CA ARG A 81 3.76 8.56 10.19
C ARG A 81 4.78 9.66 10.00
N GLN A 82 5.62 9.54 8.99
CA GLN A 82 6.59 10.57 8.63
C GLN A 82 5.88 11.74 7.93
N ILE A 83 6.18 12.95 8.37
CA ILE A 83 5.77 14.21 7.77
C ILE A 83 7.00 15.09 7.54
N ASP A 84 6.83 16.23 6.87
CA ASP A 84 7.91 17.21 6.72
C ASP A 84 8.34 17.74 8.10
N GLY A 85 9.62 17.58 8.41
CA GLY A 85 10.21 18.04 9.67
C GLY A 85 10.01 17.12 10.88
N GLY A 86 9.37 15.92 10.74
CA GLY A 86 9.21 15.05 11.90
C GLY A 86 8.29 13.84 11.71
N PHE A 87 7.65 13.47 12.80
CA PHE A 87 6.71 12.36 12.84
C PHE A 87 5.43 12.75 13.59
N GLU A 88 4.31 12.32 13.03
CA GLU A 88 3.06 12.23 13.79
C GLU A 88 2.99 10.85 14.47
N VAL A 89 2.53 10.81 15.71
CA VAL A 89 2.34 9.58 16.47
C VAL A 89 0.86 9.41 16.79
N TYR A 90 0.32 8.28 16.39
CA TYR A 90 -1.08 7.91 16.63
C TYR A 90 -1.15 6.74 17.59
N ASN A 91 -1.81 6.91 18.71
CA ASN A 91 -2.12 5.81 19.63
C ASN A 91 -3.50 5.25 19.26
N VAL A 92 -3.50 4.10 18.64
CA VAL A 92 -4.70 3.48 18.04
C VAL A 92 -5.11 2.29 18.87
N PRO A 93 -6.32 2.29 19.47
CA PRO A 93 -6.80 1.13 20.21
C PRO A 93 -6.99 -0.06 19.27
N LEU A 94 -6.64 -1.26 19.74
CA LEU A 94 -6.86 -2.51 19.03
C LEU A 94 -8.29 -3.04 19.27
N PRO A 95 -8.91 -3.71 18.28
CA PRO A 95 -8.37 -4.08 16.98
C PRO A 95 -8.34 -2.91 15.98
N ALA A 96 -7.31 -2.84 15.12
CA ALA A 96 -7.07 -1.73 14.21
C ALA A 96 -6.63 -2.17 12.81
N VAL A 97 -6.74 -1.25 11.85
CA VAL A 97 -6.21 -1.39 10.49
C VAL A 97 -5.11 -0.36 10.28
N LEU A 98 -3.95 -0.78 9.79
CA LEU A 98 -2.84 0.14 9.51
C LEU A 98 -2.33 -0.02 8.09
N GLY A 99 -2.22 1.11 7.38
CA GLY A 99 -1.62 1.19 6.05
C GLY A 99 -0.12 1.51 6.15
N VAL A 100 0.71 0.55 5.76
CA VAL A 100 2.16 0.57 5.95
C VAL A 100 2.86 1.01 4.68
N LYS A 101 3.80 1.95 4.80
CA LYS A 101 4.73 2.33 3.73
C LYS A 101 5.98 1.45 3.73
N GLU A 102 6.65 1.46 2.60
CA GLU A 102 7.98 0.86 2.45
C GLU A 102 8.99 1.43 3.46
N GLY A 103 9.94 0.60 3.85
CA GLY A 103 11.02 0.97 4.78
C GLY A 103 10.67 0.82 6.26
N ILE A 104 9.50 0.28 6.61
CA ILE A 104 9.15 -0.02 8.01
C ILE A 104 10.10 -1.08 8.60
N ASN A 105 10.55 -2.03 7.79
CA ASN A 105 11.52 -3.06 8.14
C ASN A 105 12.57 -3.22 7.02
N LEU A 106 13.77 -3.62 7.40
CA LEU A 106 14.74 -4.08 6.42
C LEU A 106 14.34 -5.45 5.87
N PRO A 107 14.27 -5.62 4.52
CA PRO A 107 13.93 -6.89 3.92
C PRO A 107 14.94 -7.98 4.30
N ARG A 108 14.44 -9.15 4.67
CA ARG A 108 15.25 -10.32 4.96
C ARG A 108 15.20 -11.29 3.79
N TYR A 109 16.37 -11.76 3.33
CA TYR A 109 16.42 -12.79 2.30
C TYR A 109 15.88 -14.12 2.85
N PRO A 110 14.99 -14.80 2.10
CA PRO A 110 14.45 -16.08 2.54
C PRO A 110 15.55 -17.16 2.55
N THR A 111 15.57 -17.97 3.61
CA THR A 111 16.44 -19.14 3.69
C THR A 111 15.98 -20.23 2.72
N MET A 112 16.88 -21.15 2.33
CA MET A 112 16.52 -22.33 1.49
C MET A 112 15.38 -23.14 2.12
N LYS A 113 15.40 -23.35 3.44
CA LYS A 113 14.34 -24.03 4.18
C LYS A 113 13.01 -23.28 4.05
N GLY A 114 13.01 -21.97 4.18
CA GLY A 114 11.81 -21.13 4.02
C GLY A 114 11.26 -21.19 2.59
N ARG A 115 12.12 -21.15 1.59
CA ARG A 115 11.72 -21.30 0.16
C ARG A 115 11.10 -22.67 -0.14
N LEU A 116 11.62 -23.74 0.44
CA LEU A 116 11.06 -25.08 0.28
C LEU A 116 9.72 -25.21 1.03
N ALA A 117 9.61 -24.62 2.21
CA ALA A 117 8.37 -24.62 2.99
C ALA A 117 7.24 -23.82 2.27
N SER A 118 7.58 -22.69 1.66
CA SER A 118 6.57 -21.86 0.93
C SER A 118 5.94 -22.60 -0.26
N LYS A 119 6.69 -23.50 -0.92
CA LYS A 119 6.16 -24.33 -2.02
C LYS A 119 5.12 -25.37 -1.57
N LYS A 120 5.07 -25.67 -0.27
CA LYS A 120 4.14 -26.62 0.34
C LYS A 120 3.04 -25.92 1.12
N ALA A 121 3.00 -24.59 1.10
CA ALA A 121 1.98 -23.83 1.80
C ALA A 121 0.61 -24.12 1.18
N GLU A 122 -0.35 -24.45 2.02
CA GLU A 122 -1.74 -24.64 1.59
C GLU A 122 -2.33 -23.29 1.16
N VAL A 123 -2.98 -23.30 0.00
CA VAL A 123 -3.70 -22.15 -0.54
C VAL A 123 -5.17 -22.52 -0.62
N VAL A 124 -5.99 -21.84 0.16
CA VAL A 124 -7.44 -21.93 0.07
C VAL A 124 -7.91 -20.93 -0.97
N VAL A 125 -8.59 -21.40 -2.00
CA VAL A 125 -9.18 -20.54 -3.02
C VAL A 125 -10.59 -20.16 -2.56
N ASP A 126 -10.86 -18.87 -2.51
CA ASP A 126 -12.14 -18.29 -2.12
C ASP A 126 -12.76 -17.60 -3.34
N GLU A 127 -13.73 -18.25 -3.97
CA GLU A 127 -14.40 -17.81 -5.20
C GLU A 127 -15.57 -16.84 -4.92
N ARG A 128 -15.47 -16.02 -3.88
CA ARG A 128 -16.52 -15.07 -3.53
C ARG A 128 -16.74 -14.01 -4.61
N SER A 129 -18.02 -13.67 -4.83
CA SER A 129 -18.37 -12.51 -5.62
C SER A 129 -18.17 -11.23 -4.80
N ALA A 130 -17.55 -10.25 -5.41
CA ALA A 130 -17.30 -8.94 -4.75
C ALA A 130 -18.50 -7.99 -4.80
N GLY A 131 -19.62 -8.39 -5.36
CA GLY A 131 -20.78 -7.52 -5.52
C GLY A 131 -20.59 -6.40 -6.54
N ALA A 132 -21.42 -5.36 -6.44
CA ALA A 132 -21.32 -4.20 -7.33
C ALA A 132 -20.14 -3.28 -6.96
N GLY A 133 -19.40 -2.81 -7.96
CA GLY A 133 -18.38 -1.77 -7.80
C GLY A 133 -18.96 -0.36 -7.78
N GLY A 134 -18.13 0.63 -7.43
CA GLY A 134 -18.48 2.05 -7.49
C GLY A 134 -17.91 2.76 -8.71
N GLN A 135 -16.97 2.13 -9.42
CA GLN A 135 -16.29 2.69 -10.58
C GLN A 135 -16.24 1.67 -11.71
N GLU A 136 -16.34 2.16 -12.93
CA GLU A 136 -16.22 1.38 -14.15
C GLU A 136 -15.15 2.00 -15.05
N ARG A 137 -14.30 1.15 -15.63
CA ARG A 137 -13.34 1.60 -16.63
C ARG A 137 -14.06 1.85 -17.96
N VAL A 138 -14.21 3.12 -18.34
CA VAL A 138 -14.87 3.49 -19.58
C VAL A 138 -13.96 3.24 -20.78
N ARG A 139 -12.69 3.68 -20.70
CA ARG A 139 -11.69 3.46 -21.74
C ARG A 139 -10.27 3.81 -21.28
N LEU A 140 -9.28 3.31 -22.01
CA LEU A 140 -7.89 3.70 -21.88
C LEU A 140 -7.53 4.66 -23.02
N HIS A 141 -6.73 5.68 -22.70
CA HIS A 141 -6.13 6.58 -23.67
C HIS A 141 -4.62 6.45 -23.63
N ARG A 142 -3.98 6.53 -24.78
CA ARG A 142 -2.55 6.86 -24.80
C ARG A 142 -2.39 8.29 -24.29
N PRO A 143 -1.43 8.54 -23.39
CA PRO A 143 -1.06 9.92 -23.06
C PRO A 143 -0.68 10.67 -24.33
N VAL A 144 -0.99 11.95 -24.39
CA VAL A 144 -0.46 12.81 -25.44
C VAL A 144 1.05 12.84 -25.27
N GLU A 145 1.79 12.48 -26.30
CA GLU A 145 3.25 12.57 -26.28
C GLU A 145 3.64 14.04 -26.11
N THR A 146 4.06 14.41 -24.91
CA THR A 146 4.74 15.68 -24.69
C THR A 146 6.17 15.50 -25.20
N VAL A 147 6.55 16.28 -26.19
CA VAL A 147 7.94 16.35 -26.63
C VAL A 147 8.75 16.86 -25.44
N SER A 148 9.47 15.96 -24.79
CA SER A 148 10.45 16.34 -23.78
C SER A 148 11.73 16.76 -24.50
N GLU A 149 12.02 18.04 -24.53
CA GLU A 149 13.31 18.54 -24.98
C GLU A 149 14.33 18.26 -23.87
N THR A 150 15.06 17.16 -24.01
CA THR A 150 16.17 16.88 -23.10
C THR A 150 17.34 17.76 -23.46
N VAL A 151 17.71 18.67 -22.57
CA VAL A 151 18.90 19.49 -22.68
C VAL A 151 20.04 18.83 -21.94
N ILE A 152 21.14 18.52 -22.64
CA ILE A 152 22.37 17.99 -22.02
C ILE A 152 23.19 19.16 -21.53
N LEU A 153 23.27 19.35 -20.22
CA LEU A 153 24.01 20.46 -19.60
C LEU A 153 25.52 20.26 -19.58
N GLY A 154 25.99 19.05 -19.89
CA GLY A 154 27.42 18.69 -19.93
C GLY A 154 27.63 17.22 -19.63
N THR A 155 28.89 16.79 -19.54
CA THR A 155 29.28 15.41 -19.24
C THR A 155 30.21 15.39 -18.04
N GLY A 156 29.97 14.43 -17.10
CA GLY A 156 30.84 14.27 -15.93
C GLY A 156 30.79 15.46 -14.95
N PRO A 157 31.85 15.64 -14.13
CA PRO A 157 31.87 16.68 -13.09
C PRO A 157 31.79 18.13 -13.61
N GLU A 158 32.14 18.36 -14.86
CA GLU A 158 32.10 19.68 -15.49
C GLU A 158 30.68 20.21 -15.72
N ALA A 159 29.68 19.32 -15.69
CA ALA A 159 28.26 19.70 -15.76
C ALA A 159 27.70 20.30 -14.46
N ALA A 160 28.40 20.12 -13.33
CA ALA A 160 27.89 20.52 -12.02
C ALA A 160 27.54 22.02 -11.91
N PRO A 161 28.35 22.99 -12.39
CA PRO A 161 27.98 24.40 -12.36
C PRO A 161 26.66 24.69 -13.11
N ALA A 162 26.53 24.18 -14.33
CA ALA A 162 25.33 24.39 -15.14
C ALA A 162 24.06 23.77 -14.51
N ILE A 163 24.20 22.68 -13.74
CA ILE A 163 23.08 22.10 -12.98
C ILE A 163 22.70 23.04 -11.84
N VAL A 164 23.67 23.61 -11.13
CA VAL A 164 23.41 24.56 -10.03
C VAL A 164 22.69 25.78 -10.57
N ASP A 165 23.20 26.37 -11.65
CA ASP A 165 22.59 27.55 -12.30
C ASP A 165 21.14 27.27 -12.70
N LEU A 166 20.85 26.09 -13.28
CA LEU A 166 19.49 25.68 -13.63
C LEU A 166 18.58 25.51 -12.41
N LEU A 167 19.08 24.93 -11.33
CA LEU A 167 18.30 24.76 -10.10
C LEU A 167 18.00 26.09 -9.41
N GLU A 168 18.91 27.07 -9.48
CA GLU A 168 18.67 28.45 -9.03
C GLU A 168 17.62 29.15 -9.90
N GLU A 169 17.72 29.01 -11.24
CA GLU A 169 16.74 29.57 -12.20
C GLU A 169 15.32 28.99 -11.94
N LEU A 170 15.23 27.70 -11.62
CA LEU A 170 13.97 27.04 -11.29
C LEU A 170 13.46 27.34 -9.88
N GLY A 171 14.22 28.08 -9.06
CA GLY A 171 13.86 28.42 -7.67
C GLY A 171 13.89 27.23 -6.72
N VAL A 172 14.62 26.18 -7.04
CA VAL A 172 14.79 24.98 -6.19
C VAL A 172 15.91 25.20 -5.18
N LEU A 173 16.94 25.97 -5.53
CA LEU A 173 17.99 26.45 -4.64
C LEU A 173 17.77 27.94 -4.39
N SER A 174 17.71 28.31 -3.10
CA SER A 174 17.62 29.70 -2.62
C SER A 174 18.87 30.09 -1.87
#